data_ac716b0b73906800ddea09ee89cdc5f3
#
_entry.id   ac716b0b73906800ddea09ee89cdc5f3
#
_cell.length_a   1.000
_cell.length_b   1.000
_cell.length_c   1.000
_cell.angle_alpha   90.00
_cell.angle_beta   90.00
_cell.angle_gamma   90.00
#
_symmetry.space_group_name_H-M   'P 1'
#
loop_
_entity.id
_entity.type
_entity.pdbx_description
1 polymer ?
#
loop_
_entity_poly.entity_id
_entity_poly.type
_entity_poly.pdbx_seq_one_letter_code
_entity_poly.pdbx_strand_id
1 'polypeptide(L)'
;MRLRFLRHDIKNHLFQMQHYLDTNDIDGLRSYISDTEYHLDLARSTTYTQHEQINSILNYKLMPLQLDDTNLDIDIRLPEELPYAPFDLTVLLGNLLDNAAEATEKVFPKEQRHIILKMRVKFGALQLNIRNRYDNILPDESGTRKPDKKRHGLGMKSVQDIVDRYHGKIWTVPEKDWY
;
A
#
# COMPACT_ATOMS: atom_id res chain seq x y z
N MET A 1 23.40 -22.74 9.05
CA MET A 1 24.26 -21.52 9.00
C MET A 1 23.48 -20.21 9.16
N ARG A 2 22.33 -20.01 8.53
CA ARG A 2 21.51 -18.76 8.59
C ARG A 2 21.07 -18.33 10.00
N LEU A 3 20.66 -19.26 10.87
CA LEU A 3 20.18 -18.96 12.24
C LEU A 3 21.24 -18.35 13.19
N ARG A 4 22.52 -18.67 13.00
CA ARG A 4 23.61 -18.11 13.82
C ARG A 4 23.88 -16.64 13.47
N PHE A 5 23.84 -16.28 12.19
CA PHE A 5 24.01 -14.89 11.71
C PHE A 5 22.86 -14.03 12.21
N LEU A 6 21.61 -14.47 11.99
CA LEU A 6 20.43 -13.73 12.44
C LEU A 6 20.46 -13.45 13.97
N ARG A 7 20.86 -14.45 14.77
CA ARG A 7 20.98 -14.29 16.22
C ARG A 7 22.08 -13.31 16.62
N HIS A 8 23.18 -13.27 15.88
CA HIS A 8 24.29 -12.34 16.10
C HIS A 8 23.84 -10.90 15.78
N ASP A 9 23.15 -10.70 14.65
CA ASP A 9 22.71 -9.38 14.22
C ASP A 9 21.65 -8.80 15.16
N ILE A 10 20.66 -9.59 15.56
CA ILE A 10 19.68 -9.17 16.57
C ILE A 10 20.38 -8.77 17.87
N LYS A 11 21.41 -9.54 18.31
CA LYS A 11 22.17 -9.23 19.52
C LYS A 11 22.89 -7.89 19.43
N ASN A 12 23.44 -7.57 18.26
CA ASN A 12 24.11 -6.30 18.02
C ASN A 12 23.13 -5.11 18.06
N HIS A 13 21.95 -5.25 17.44
CA HIS A 13 20.90 -4.24 17.50
C HIS A 13 20.42 -4.00 18.95
N LEU A 14 20.17 -5.05 19.70
CA LEU A 14 19.78 -4.94 21.12
C LEU A 14 20.88 -4.27 21.96
N PHE A 15 22.14 -4.60 21.70
CA PHE A 15 23.28 -3.98 22.41
C PHE A 15 23.36 -2.47 22.12
N GLN A 16 23.17 -2.06 20.84
CA GLN A 16 23.15 -0.65 20.48
C GLN A 16 21.99 0.11 21.14
N MET A 17 20.80 -0.48 21.15
CA MET A 17 19.63 0.10 21.83
C MET A 17 19.88 0.27 23.33
N GLN A 18 20.48 -0.75 23.96
CA GLN A 18 20.85 -0.69 25.38
C GLN A 18 21.87 0.41 25.66
N HIS A 19 22.86 0.57 24.78
CA HIS A 19 23.86 1.64 24.92
C HIS A 19 23.22 3.03 24.91
N TYR A 20 22.28 3.31 23.98
CA TYR A 20 21.55 4.57 23.95
C TYR A 20 20.72 4.80 25.24
N LEU A 21 20.12 3.75 25.78
CA LEU A 21 19.39 3.82 27.05
C LEU A 21 20.34 4.11 28.23
N ASP A 22 21.50 3.44 28.30
CA ASP A 22 22.49 3.59 29.38
C ASP A 22 23.11 4.99 29.38
N THR A 23 23.22 5.60 28.20
CA THR A 23 23.71 7.00 28.02
C THR A 23 22.60 8.04 28.10
N ASN A 24 21.35 7.63 28.30
CA ASN A 24 20.16 8.48 28.32
C ASN A 24 19.99 9.32 27.03
N ASP A 25 20.51 8.81 25.90
CA ASP A 25 20.37 9.41 24.57
C ASP A 25 19.12 8.91 23.86
N ILE A 26 17.96 9.44 24.25
CA ILE A 26 16.65 9.04 23.74
C ILE A 26 16.47 9.43 22.27
N ASP A 27 17.02 10.56 21.84
CA ASP A 27 16.92 11.01 20.46
C ASP A 27 17.77 10.12 19.53
N GLY A 28 18.99 9.76 19.96
CA GLY A 28 19.83 8.78 19.27
C GLY A 28 19.15 7.41 19.17
N LEU A 29 18.46 6.94 20.22
CA LEU A 29 17.71 5.70 20.21
C LEU A 29 16.56 5.75 19.19
N ARG A 30 15.81 6.84 19.13
CA ARG A 30 14.71 7.02 18.17
C ARG A 30 15.21 6.99 16.73
N SER A 31 16.30 7.71 16.45
CA SER A 31 16.93 7.71 15.13
C SER A 31 17.38 6.30 14.75
N TYR A 32 18.05 5.60 15.65
CA TYR A 32 18.54 4.24 15.41
C TYR A 32 17.42 3.22 15.14
N ILE A 33 16.31 3.31 15.87
CA ILE A 33 15.14 2.47 15.63
C ILE A 33 14.55 2.77 14.25
N SER A 34 14.34 4.05 13.90
CA SER A 34 13.79 4.45 12.60
C SER A 34 14.68 4.00 11.43
N ASP A 35 16.00 4.13 11.57
CA ASP A 35 16.96 3.67 10.55
C ASP A 35 16.93 2.14 10.42
N THR A 36 16.78 1.41 11.53
CA THR A 36 16.71 -0.06 11.53
C THR A 36 15.41 -0.52 10.87
N GLU A 37 14.27 0.11 11.18
CA GLU A 37 12.99 -0.13 10.51
C GLU A 37 13.08 0.13 9.01
N TYR A 38 13.65 1.26 8.60
CA TYR A 38 13.84 1.62 7.19
C TYR A 38 14.68 0.56 6.45
N HIS A 39 15.77 0.07 7.03
CA HIS A 39 16.61 -0.97 6.43
C HIS A 39 15.89 -2.34 6.34
N LEU A 40 15.08 -2.68 7.33
CA LEU A 40 14.24 -3.89 7.29
C LEU A 40 13.19 -3.80 6.18
N ASP A 41 12.58 -2.65 6.01
CA ASP A 41 11.58 -2.38 4.97
C ASP A 41 12.20 -2.42 3.57
N LEU A 42 13.39 -1.85 3.37
CA LEU A 42 14.16 -1.98 2.13
C LEU A 42 14.53 -3.44 1.81
N ALA A 43 14.91 -4.22 2.80
CA ALA A 43 15.24 -5.63 2.62
C ALA A 43 14.03 -6.50 2.23
N ARG A 44 12.81 -6.05 2.51
CA ARG A 44 11.53 -6.67 2.14
C ARG A 44 10.89 -6.06 0.92
N SER A 45 11.41 -4.95 0.40
CA SER A 45 10.82 -4.25 -0.72
C SER A 45 10.80 -5.14 -1.98
N THR A 46 9.65 -5.17 -2.63
CA THR A 46 9.47 -5.86 -3.90
C THR A 46 9.57 -4.85 -5.04
N THR A 47 10.29 -5.18 -6.10
CA THR A 47 10.32 -4.38 -7.32
C THR A 47 9.19 -4.83 -8.25
N TYR A 48 8.12 -4.05 -8.32
CA TYR A 48 6.95 -4.31 -9.17
C TYR A 48 7.11 -3.71 -10.57
N THR A 49 7.88 -2.63 -10.68
CA THR A 49 8.06 -1.84 -11.91
C THR A 49 9.40 -1.10 -11.86
N GLN A 50 9.80 -0.50 -12.98
CA GLN A 50 10.98 0.36 -13.05
C GLN A 50 10.75 1.79 -12.50
N HIS A 51 9.51 2.14 -12.13
CA HIS A 51 9.17 3.45 -11.58
C HIS A 51 9.31 3.44 -10.05
N GLU A 52 10.34 4.12 -9.55
CA GLU A 52 10.67 4.14 -8.12
C GLU A 52 9.53 4.63 -7.23
N GLN A 53 8.85 5.72 -7.64
CA GLN A 53 7.73 6.29 -6.87
C GLN A 53 6.54 5.33 -6.78
N ILE A 54 6.27 4.58 -7.86
CA ILE A 54 5.22 3.56 -7.85
C ILE A 54 5.63 2.40 -6.94
N ASN A 55 6.89 1.94 -7.02
CA ASN A 55 7.38 0.90 -6.11
C ASN A 55 7.28 1.33 -4.65
N SER A 56 7.64 2.57 -4.33
CA SER A 56 7.60 3.09 -2.96
C SER A 56 6.18 3.07 -2.40
N ILE A 57 5.20 3.60 -3.14
CA ILE A 57 3.79 3.59 -2.67
C ILE A 57 3.21 2.19 -2.60
N LEU A 58 3.56 1.30 -3.54
CA LEU A 58 3.09 -0.08 -3.52
C LEU A 58 3.66 -0.84 -2.33
N ASN A 59 4.97 -0.75 -2.07
CA ASN A 59 5.57 -1.40 -0.91
C ASN A 59 4.96 -0.88 0.38
N TYR A 60 4.80 0.44 0.52
CA TYR A 60 4.19 1.05 1.70
C TYR A 60 2.76 0.56 1.96
N LYS A 61 1.94 0.42 0.92
CA LYS A 61 0.53 0.03 1.04
C LYS A 61 0.32 -1.48 1.10
N LEU A 62 1.14 -2.27 0.42
CA LEU A 62 0.94 -3.71 0.31
C LEU A 62 1.65 -4.51 1.40
N MET A 63 2.74 -3.99 1.98
CA MET A 63 3.48 -4.70 3.02
C MET A 63 2.62 -5.05 4.24
N PRO A 64 1.80 -4.15 4.84
CA PRO A 64 0.92 -4.52 5.95
C PRO A 64 -0.05 -5.64 5.60
N LEU A 65 -0.55 -5.66 4.36
CA LEU A 65 -1.48 -6.68 3.86
C LEU A 65 -0.80 -8.04 3.70
N GLN A 66 0.45 -8.06 3.23
CA GLN A 66 1.27 -9.27 3.15
C GLN A 66 1.55 -9.85 4.54
N LEU A 67 1.80 -8.99 5.54
CA LEU A 67 2.02 -9.41 6.92
C LEU A 67 0.75 -9.95 7.59
N ASP A 68 -0.44 -9.56 7.14
CA ASP A 68 -1.74 -10.09 7.58
C ASP A 68 -2.25 -11.25 6.71
N ASP A 69 -1.36 -11.90 5.94
CA ASP A 69 -1.64 -13.05 5.08
C ASP A 69 -2.74 -12.81 4.03
N THR A 70 -2.94 -11.55 3.62
CA THR A 70 -3.84 -11.22 2.52
C THR A 70 -3.25 -11.70 1.19
N ASN A 71 -4.01 -12.44 0.40
CA ASN A 71 -3.60 -12.84 -0.94
C ASN A 71 -3.49 -11.62 -1.86
N LEU A 72 -2.33 -11.45 -2.51
CA LEU A 72 -2.06 -10.32 -3.40
C LEU A 72 -1.65 -10.82 -4.79
N ASP A 73 -2.44 -10.49 -5.81
CA ASP A 73 -2.11 -10.70 -7.21
C ASP A 73 -1.75 -9.37 -7.86
N ILE A 74 -0.46 -9.15 -8.13
CA ILE A 74 0.07 -7.90 -8.66
C ILE A 74 0.63 -8.11 -10.06
N ASP A 75 0.00 -7.50 -11.08
CA ASP A 75 0.46 -7.54 -12.49
C ASP A 75 0.61 -6.11 -13.03
N ILE A 76 1.85 -5.62 -13.04
CA ILE A 76 2.19 -4.26 -13.46
C ILE A 76 3.09 -4.32 -14.69
N ARG A 77 2.62 -3.72 -15.79
CA ARG A 77 3.36 -3.63 -17.06
C ARG A 77 3.28 -2.20 -17.58
N LEU A 78 4.25 -1.42 -17.23
CA LEU A 78 4.34 -0.01 -17.56
C LEU A 78 5.55 0.24 -18.49
N PRO A 79 5.44 1.16 -19.45
CA PRO A 79 6.59 1.61 -20.22
C PRO A 79 7.55 2.41 -19.34
N GLU A 80 8.75 2.65 -19.82
CA GLU A 80 9.78 3.42 -19.10
C GLU A 80 9.35 4.84 -18.78
N GLU A 81 8.63 5.47 -19.70
CA GLU A 81 8.09 6.82 -19.51
C GLU A 81 6.57 6.79 -19.38
N LEU A 82 6.06 7.55 -18.44
CA LEU A 82 4.63 7.74 -18.20
C LEU A 82 4.29 9.23 -18.29
N PRO A 83 3.28 9.63 -19.08
CA PRO A 83 2.87 11.02 -19.22
C PRO A 83 2.00 11.50 -18.03
N TYR A 84 2.32 11.03 -16.83
CA TYR A 84 1.57 11.32 -15.60
C TYR A 84 2.53 11.83 -14.52
N ALA A 85 2.12 12.87 -13.79
CA ALA A 85 2.91 13.37 -12.67
C ALA A 85 3.08 12.28 -11.59
N PRO A 86 4.30 12.01 -11.10
CA PRO A 86 4.55 11.00 -10.08
C PRO A 86 3.72 11.21 -8.82
N PHE A 87 3.51 12.46 -8.42
CA PHE A 87 2.66 12.81 -7.27
C PHE A 87 1.20 12.38 -7.47
N ASP A 88 0.64 12.61 -8.67
CA ASP A 88 -0.74 12.21 -8.97
C ASP A 88 -0.90 10.69 -8.94
N LEU A 89 0.07 9.95 -9.48
CA LEU A 89 0.07 8.47 -9.41
C LEU A 89 0.15 7.97 -7.95
N THR A 90 0.95 8.62 -7.11
CA THR A 90 1.06 8.28 -5.69
C THR A 90 -0.26 8.51 -4.95
N VAL A 91 -0.90 9.65 -5.18
CA VAL A 91 -2.21 9.98 -4.57
C VAL A 91 -3.30 9.02 -5.07
N LEU A 92 -3.32 8.74 -6.37
CA LEU A 92 -4.27 7.81 -6.99
C LEU A 92 -4.16 6.41 -6.39
N LEU A 93 -2.96 5.83 -6.45
CA LEU A 93 -2.70 4.48 -5.94
C LEU A 93 -2.92 4.40 -4.42
N GLY A 94 -2.45 5.38 -3.67
CA GLY A 94 -2.61 5.43 -2.23
C GLY A 94 -4.08 5.35 -1.81
N ASN A 95 -4.93 6.21 -2.36
CA ASN A 95 -6.35 6.24 -2.01
C ASN A 95 -7.09 4.98 -2.45
N LEU A 96 -6.81 4.47 -3.66
CA LEU A 96 -7.48 3.28 -4.16
C LEU A 96 -7.06 2.02 -3.40
N LEU A 97 -5.78 1.87 -3.04
CA LEU A 97 -5.28 0.76 -2.24
C LEU A 97 -5.78 0.83 -0.79
N ASP A 98 -5.88 2.02 -0.19
CA ASP A 98 -6.49 2.17 1.14
C ASP A 98 -7.95 1.69 1.14
N ASN A 99 -8.73 2.07 0.13
CA ASN A 99 -10.12 1.62 0.00
C ASN A 99 -10.21 0.09 -0.14
N ALA A 100 -9.33 -0.50 -0.97
CA ALA A 100 -9.29 -1.95 -1.17
C ALA A 100 -8.89 -2.69 0.12
N ALA A 101 -7.87 -2.20 0.82
CA ALA A 101 -7.40 -2.75 2.09
C ALA A 101 -8.50 -2.73 3.15
N GLU A 102 -9.14 -1.57 3.36
CA GLU A 102 -10.21 -1.41 4.34
C GLU A 102 -11.44 -2.28 4.07
N ALA A 103 -11.78 -2.49 2.82
CA ALA A 103 -12.87 -3.38 2.45
C ALA A 103 -12.49 -4.85 2.70
N THR A 104 -11.24 -5.22 2.36
CA THR A 104 -10.73 -6.59 2.49
C THR A 104 -10.52 -6.98 3.95
N GLU A 105 -10.11 -6.07 4.83
CA GLU A 105 -9.96 -6.33 6.27
C GLU A 105 -11.25 -6.83 6.94
N LYS A 106 -12.43 -6.48 6.40
CA LYS A 106 -13.74 -6.91 6.89
C LYS A 106 -14.15 -8.30 6.45
N VAL A 107 -13.42 -8.88 5.51
CA VAL A 107 -13.69 -10.24 5.01
C VAL A 107 -13.29 -11.27 6.05
N PHE A 108 -14.18 -12.22 6.31
CA PHE A 108 -13.97 -13.32 7.20
C PHE A 108 -14.46 -14.65 6.55
N PRO A 109 -13.74 -15.77 6.67
CA PRO A 109 -12.43 -15.90 7.33
C PRO A 109 -11.27 -15.21 6.56
N LYS A 110 -10.15 -14.97 7.25
CA LYS A 110 -9.00 -14.20 6.71
C LYS A 110 -8.39 -14.80 5.42
N GLU A 111 -8.44 -16.11 5.27
CA GLU A 111 -7.92 -16.84 4.11
C GLU A 111 -8.65 -16.46 2.80
N GLN A 112 -9.82 -15.84 2.90
CA GLN A 112 -10.57 -15.33 1.76
C GLN A 112 -10.19 -13.91 1.37
N ARG A 113 -9.34 -13.23 2.15
CA ARG A 113 -8.85 -11.89 1.84
C ARG A 113 -8.01 -11.92 0.59
N HIS A 114 -8.36 -11.09 -0.38
CA HIS A 114 -7.67 -11.09 -1.66
C HIS A 114 -7.80 -9.73 -2.34
N ILE A 115 -6.68 -9.22 -2.84
CA ILE A 115 -6.61 -8.00 -3.64
C ILE A 115 -5.88 -8.31 -4.94
N ILE A 116 -6.43 -7.87 -6.05
CA ILE A 116 -5.84 -7.98 -7.39
C ILE A 116 -5.57 -6.57 -7.88
N LEU A 117 -4.32 -6.27 -8.22
CA LEU A 117 -3.91 -5.00 -8.82
C LEU A 117 -3.33 -5.26 -10.21
N LYS A 118 -3.91 -4.62 -11.23
CA LYS A 118 -3.38 -4.65 -12.58
C LYS A 118 -3.17 -3.24 -13.11
N MET A 119 -1.96 -2.96 -13.62
CA MET A 119 -1.63 -1.68 -14.24
C MET A 119 -0.99 -1.91 -15.61
N ARG A 120 -1.51 -1.26 -16.63
CA ARG A 120 -0.99 -1.36 -18.00
C ARG A 120 -1.24 -0.06 -18.74
N VAL A 121 -0.41 0.24 -19.72
CA VAL A 121 -0.71 1.29 -20.72
C VAL A 121 -1.24 0.62 -21.99
N LYS A 122 -2.43 1.01 -22.43
CA LYS A 122 -3.04 0.56 -23.68
C LYS A 122 -3.62 1.76 -24.42
N PHE A 123 -3.36 1.81 -25.70
CA PHE A 123 -3.84 2.89 -26.57
C PHE A 123 -3.47 4.31 -26.07
N GLY A 124 -2.28 4.44 -25.45
CA GLY A 124 -1.80 5.69 -24.88
C GLY A 124 -2.41 6.08 -23.54
N ALA A 125 -3.31 5.28 -22.97
CA ALA A 125 -3.94 5.54 -21.67
C ALA A 125 -3.51 4.52 -20.61
N LEU A 126 -3.29 4.99 -19.38
CA LEU A 126 -3.10 4.14 -18.22
C LEU A 126 -4.42 3.45 -17.86
N GLN A 127 -4.38 2.14 -17.82
CA GLN A 127 -5.46 1.31 -17.31
C GLN A 127 -5.03 0.78 -15.94
N LEU A 128 -5.72 1.21 -14.90
CA LEU A 128 -5.56 0.75 -13.52
C LEU A 128 -6.83 -0.01 -13.13
N ASN A 129 -6.68 -1.25 -12.71
CA ASN A 129 -7.75 -2.10 -12.21
C ASN A 129 -7.37 -2.63 -10.83
N ILE A 130 -8.18 -2.34 -9.84
CA ILE A 130 -8.05 -2.89 -8.49
C ILE A 130 -9.35 -3.65 -8.21
N ARG A 131 -9.22 -4.89 -7.80
CA ARG A 131 -10.33 -5.71 -7.32
C ARG A 131 -9.99 -6.23 -5.94
N ASN A 132 -10.94 -6.22 -5.07
CA ASN A 132 -10.74 -6.74 -3.71
C ASN A 132 -11.96 -7.56 -3.28
N ARG A 133 -11.73 -8.53 -2.42
CA ARG A 133 -12.81 -9.16 -1.66
C ARG A 133 -13.42 -8.17 -0.69
N TYR A 134 -14.70 -8.27 -0.43
CA TYR A 134 -15.40 -7.46 0.55
C TYR A 134 -16.52 -8.27 1.21
N ASP A 135 -17.11 -7.76 2.27
CA ASP A 135 -18.13 -8.42 3.09
C ASP A 135 -19.56 -8.36 2.49
N ASN A 136 -19.68 -8.06 1.20
CA ASN A 136 -20.94 -7.89 0.45
C ASN A 136 -21.86 -6.75 0.97
N ILE A 137 -21.33 -5.87 1.82
CA ILE A 137 -22.04 -4.67 2.27
C ILE A 137 -21.46 -3.47 1.52
N LEU A 138 -22.23 -2.87 0.64
CA LEU A 138 -21.84 -1.67 -0.09
C LEU A 138 -21.87 -0.43 0.83
N PRO A 139 -21.06 0.59 0.53
CA PRO A 139 -21.19 1.90 1.18
C PRO A 139 -22.61 2.46 1.01
N ASP A 140 -23.06 3.27 1.96
CA ASP A 140 -24.29 4.03 1.83
C ASP A 140 -24.20 5.09 0.73
N GLU A 141 -25.28 5.84 0.48
CA GLU A 141 -25.32 6.93 -0.51
C GLU A 141 -24.26 8.02 -0.25
N SER A 142 -23.67 8.09 0.95
CA SER A 142 -22.57 9.01 1.27
C SER A 142 -21.19 8.47 0.82
N GLY A 143 -21.15 7.25 0.29
CA GLY A 143 -19.92 6.62 -0.24
C GLY A 143 -18.93 6.18 0.84
N THR A 144 -19.31 6.20 2.12
CA THR A 144 -18.43 5.81 3.22
C THR A 144 -19.16 5.11 4.35
N ARG A 145 -18.52 4.09 4.94
CA ARG A 145 -19.01 3.36 6.12
C ARG A 145 -18.38 3.83 7.43
N LYS A 146 -17.52 4.86 7.38
CA LYS A 146 -16.79 5.30 8.56
C LYS A 146 -17.55 6.37 9.34
N PRO A 147 -17.45 6.32 10.70
CA PRO A 147 -18.07 7.34 11.54
C PRO A 147 -17.50 8.76 11.32
N ASP A 148 -16.27 8.87 10.80
CA ASP A 148 -15.65 10.16 10.47
C ASP A 148 -15.83 10.51 8.99
N LYS A 149 -17.05 10.95 8.65
CA LYS A 149 -17.45 11.34 7.28
C LYS A 149 -16.60 12.46 6.66
N LYS A 150 -15.95 13.31 7.49
CA LYS A 150 -15.17 14.46 6.99
C LYS A 150 -13.83 14.08 6.35
N ARG A 151 -13.25 12.94 6.71
CA ARG A 151 -11.92 12.51 6.23
C ARG A 151 -11.98 11.60 5.00
N HIS A 152 -13.07 10.87 4.77
CA HIS A 152 -13.14 9.77 3.79
C HIS A 152 -13.77 10.13 2.44
N GLY A 153 -14.59 11.16 2.35
CA GLY A 153 -15.04 11.70 1.06
C GLY A 153 -13.90 12.39 0.28
N LEU A 154 -12.80 12.72 0.95
CA LEU A 154 -11.66 13.42 0.35
C LEU A 154 -10.81 12.51 -0.55
N GLY A 155 -10.62 11.25 -0.18
CA GLY A 155 -9.79 10.31 -0.94
C GLY A 155 -10.34 10.03 -2.34
N MET A 156 -11.60 9.64 -2.45
CA MET A 156 -12.25 9.41 -3.73
C MET A 156 -12.47 10.69 -4.54
N LYS A 157 -12.67 11.82 -3.87
CA LYS A 157 -12.70 13.12 -4.54
C LYS A 157 -11.34 13.44 -5.16
N SER A 158 -10.24 13.24 -4.44
CA SER A 158 -8.89 13.42 -4.98
C SER A 158 -8.61 12.49 -6.16
N VAL A 159 -9.10 11.24 -6.10
CA VAL A 159 -9.03 10.29 -7.22
C VAL A 159 -9.78 10.83 -8.43
N GLN A 160 -11.02 11.32 -8.25
CA GLN A 160 -11.83 11.87 -9.33
C GLN A 160 -11.16 13.12 -9.94
N ASP A 161 -10.67 14.05 -9.11
CA ASP A 161 -9.99 15.27 -9.56
C ASP A 161 -8.73 14.94 -10.42
N ILE A 162 -7.99 13.89 -10.05
CA ILE A 162 -6.84 13.41 -10.84
C ILE A 162 -7.31 12.80 -12.16
N VAL A 163 -8.30 11.92 -12.12
CA VAL A 163 -8.85 11.26 -13.31
C VAL A 163 -9.36 12.29 -14.31
N ASP A 164 -10.08 13.32 -13.83
CA ASP A 164 -10.60 14.40 -14.67
C ASP A 164 -9.47 15.25 -15.29
N ARG A 165 -8.40 15.52 -14.52
CA ARG A 165 -7.22 16.24 -15.00
C ARG A 165 -6.57 15.59 -16.23
N TYR A 166 -6.57 14.27 -16.25
CA TYR A 166 -6.03 13.47 -17.36
C TYR A 166 -7.11 13.02 -18.37
N HIS A 167 -8.30 13.62 -18.33
CA HIS A 167 -9.43 13.30 -19.20
C HIS A 167 -9.81 11.82 -19.17
N GLY A 168 -9.59 11.18 -18.01
CA GLY A 168 -9.86 9.78 -17.78
C GLY A 168 -11.31 9.49 -17.43
N LYS A 169 -11.55 8.24 -17.05
CA LYS A 169 -12.84 7.77 -16.52
C LYS A 169 -12.57 6.80 -15.38
N ILE A 170 -13.41 6.86 -14.36
CA ILE A 170 -13.42 5.89 -13.27
C ILE A 170 -14.82 5.31 -13.13
N TRP A 171 -14.90 4.03 -12.87
CA TRP A 171 -16.15 3.34 -12.54
C TRP A 171 -15.87 2.20 -11.59
N THR A 172 -16.87 1.82 -10.82
CA THR A 172 -16.85 0.67 -9.92
C THR A 172 -17.93 -0.31 -10.33
N VAL A 173 -17.61 -1.60 -10.30
CA VAL A 173 -18.52 -2.67 -10.67
C VAL A 173 -18.53 -3.68 -9.52
N PRO A 174 -19.45 -3.53 -8.55
CA PRO A 174 -19.60 -4.52 -7.50
C PRO A 174 -20.10 -5.84 -8.10
N GLU A 175 -19.41 -6.92 -7.81
CA GLU A 175 -19.80 -8.28 -8.11
C GLU A 175 -19.99 -9.04 -6.80
N LYS A 176 -20.64 -10.21 -6.83
CA LYS A 176 -20.70 -11.04 -5.63
C LYS A 176 -19.29 -11.33 -5.11
N ASP A 177 -19.03 -10.99 -3.84
CA ASP A 177 -17.76 -11.18 -3.13
C ASP A 177 -16.56 -10.36 -3.66
N TRP A 178 -16.74 -9.55 -4.71
CA TRP A 178 -15.69 -8.72 -5.30
C TRP A 178 -16.14 -7.27 -5.53
N TYR A 179 -15.25 -6.34 -5.23
CA TYR A 179 -15.40 -4.90 -5.46
C TYR A 179 -14.24 -4.35 -6.26
#